data_15a6c28d14fb76cc7afa9067aed000f6
#
_entry.id   15a6c28d14fb76cc7afa9067aed000f6
#
_cell.length_a   1.000
_cell.length_b   1.000
_cell.length_c   1.000
_cell.angle_alpha   90.00
_cell.angle_beta   90.00
_cell.angle_gamma   90.00
#
_symmetry.space_group_name_H-M   'P 1'
#
loop_
_entity.id
_entity.type
_entity.pdbx_description
1 polymer ?
#
loop_
_entity_poly.entity_id
_entity_poly.type
_entity_poly.pdbx_seq_one_letter_code
_entity_poly.pdbx_strand_id
1 'polypeptide(L)'
;MESKREPKFRRRAEARPDEVLDAALARFAAKGFAATSVEEVARGAGLSKAAVYLYFPSKQALLTGLVRRAVAPVADLALEQFAWFRGDPRPMIGGMVRMMSDPRLFALPSLILREAAVGPQMAEVYRAEVLDRVLPALRGLIAQGVAGGHIRAVDPDLTVRSIMGPVLAHLLLAQVFGVMPEGGLQMERLIENHLGILFAGMEP
;
A
#
# COMPACT_ATOMS: atom_id res chain seq x y z
N MET A 1 28.68 0.11 -36.95
CA MET A 1 27.49 0.48 -36.15
C MET A 1 27.97 0.75 -34.73
N GLU A 2 28.21 2.03 -34.44
CA GLU A 2 28.65 2.48 -33.10
C GLU A 2 27.46 2.56 -32.17
N SER A 3 27.48 1.74 -31.13
CA SER A 3 26.53 1.80 -30.01
C SER A 3 26.73 3.12 -29.26
N LYS A 4 25.77 4.05 -29.41
CA LYS A 4 25.69 5.29 -28.63
C LYS A 4 25.52 4.94 -27.15
N ARG A 5 26.62 4.92 -26.37
CA ARG A 5 26.56 4.86 -24.90
C ARG A 5 25.86 6.12 -24.39
N GLU A 6 24.66 5.98 -23.83
CA GLU A 6 24.02 7.06 -23.10
C GLU A 6 24.93 7.60 -22.00
N PRO A 7 24.98 8.93 -21.79
CA PRO A 7 25.89 9.52 -20.83
C PRO A 7 25.59 9.01 -19.42
N LYS A 8 26.61 8.53 -18.72
CA LYS A 8 26.58 8.05 -17.32
C LYS A 8 25.94 9.05 -16.35
N PHE A 9 25.87 10.33 -16.71
CA PHE A 9 25.27 11.42 -15.96
C PHE A 9 23.73 11.41 -16.00
N ARG A 10 23.11 10.99 -17.09
CA ARG A 10 21.65 10.93 -17.23
C ARG A 10 21.04 9.82 -16.38
N ARG A 11 21.65 8.63 -16.36
CA ARG A 11 21.27 7.51 -15.50
C ARG A 11 21.36 7.83 -14.01
N ARG A 12 22.35 8.63 -13.58
CA ARG A 12 22.50 9.06 -12.18
C ARG A 12 21.45 10.10 -11.76
N ALA A 13 20.98 10.95 -12.66
CA ALA A 13 19.95 11.94 -12.37
C ALA A 13 18.56 11.30 -12.20
N GLU A 14 18.26 10.22 -12.95
CA GLU A 14 17.01 9.47 -12.88
C GLU A 14 16.95 8.53 -11.67
N ALA A 15 18.08 7.99 -11.21
CA ALA A 15 18.15 7.12 -10.03
C ALA A 15 18.07 7.86 -8.69
N ARG A 16 18.38 9.15 -8.65
CA ARG A 16 18.44 9.93 -7.40
C ARG A 16 17.12 10.08 -6.63
N PRO A 17 15.93 10.27 -7.26
CA PRO A 17 14.67 10.28 -6.54
C PRO A 17 14.41 8.98 -5.79
N ASP A 18 14.73 7.83 -6.39
CA ASP A 18 14.54 6.52 -5.78
C ASP A 18 15.48 6.29 -4.59
N GLU A 19 16.75 6.68 -4.71
CA GLU A 19 17.71 6.63 -3.60
C GLU A 19 17.26 7.50 -2.40
N VAL A 20 16.67 8.65 -2.68
CA VAL A 20 16.08 9.53 -1.64
C VAL A 20 14.88 8.87 -0.98
N LEU A 21 14.00 8.25 -1.77
CA LEU A 21 12.82 7.56 -1.25
C LEU A 21 13.22 6.32 -0.42
N ASP A 22 14.23 5.56 -0.83
CA ASP A 22 14.75 4.42 -0.05
C ASP A 22 15.32 4.88 1.30
N ALA A 23 16.10 5.95 1.30
CA ALA A 23 16.62 6.55 2.52
C ALA A 23 15.48 7.08 3.42
N ALA A 24 14.46 7.70 2.83
CA ALA A 24 13.29 8.20 3.55
C ALA A 24 12.52 7.05 4.22
N LEU A 25 12.23 5.97 3.47
CA LEU A 25 11.55 4.80 4.01
C LEU A 25 12.32 4.18 5.18
N ALA A 26 13.63 3.99 5.03
CA ALA A 26 14.47 3.45 6.08
C ALA A 26 14.46 4.32 7.35
N ARG A 27 14.49 5.65 7.22
CA ARG A 27 14.45 6.59 8.35
C ARG A 27 13.07 6.65 9.00
N PHE A 28 12.00 6.69 8.22
CA PHE A 28 10.63 6.68 8.73
C PHE A 28 10.32 5.37 9.45
N ALA A 29 10.77 4.24 8.94
CA ALA A 29 10.60 2.95 9.60
C ALA A 29 11.35 2.85 10.93
N ALA A 30 12.56 3.43 11.04
CA ALA A 30 13.40 3.36 12.22
C ALA A 30 12.99 4.31 13.35
N LYS A 31 12.55 5.55 13.01
CA LYS A 31 12.33 6.63 13.98
C LYS A 31 10.90 7.18 13.98
N GLY A 32 10.08 6.79 13.00
CA GLY A 32 8.79 7.41 12.73
C GLY A 32 8.91 8.63 11.81
N PHE A 33 7.77 8.97 11.20
CA PHE A 33 7.69 10.12 10.28
C PHE A 33 7.94 11.45 11.01
N ALA A 34 7.27 11.66 12.16
CA ALA A 34 7.35 12.91 12.90
C ALA A 34 8.80 13.25 13.30
N ALA A 35 9.53 12.28 13.86
CA ALA A 35 10.88 12.46 14.38
C ALA A 35 11.99 12.52 13.32
N THR A 36 11.69 12.18 12.06
CA THR A 36 12.68 12.19 10.97
C THR A 36 12.74 13.57 10.31
N SER A 37 13.93 14.10 10.10
CA SER A 37 14.19 15.31 9.34
C SER A 37 14.60 15.04 7.89
N VAL A 38 14.34 16.00 6.97
CA VAL A 38 14.81 15.91 5.58
C VAL A 38 16.35 15.86 5.49
N GLU A 39 17.04 16.43 6.45
CA GLU A 39 18.51 16.39 6.54
C GLU A 39 19.02 14.97 6.84
N GLU A 40 18.35 14.23 7.72
CA GLU A 40 18.68 12.83 7.99
C GLU A 40 18.42 11.93 6.77
N VAL A 41 17.36 12.21 6.02
CA VAL A 41 17.07 11.53 4.75
C VAL A 41 18.18 11.83 3.74
N ALA A 42 18.56 13.11 3.58
CA ALA A 42 19.64 13.53 2.67
C ALA A 42 20.96 12.83 2.99
N ARG A 43 21.31 12.79 4.28
CA ARG A 43 22.51 12.09 4.76
C ARG A 43 22.45 10.59 4.45
N GLY A 44 21.27 9.97 4.63
CA GLY A 44 21.05 8.56 4.30
C GLY A 44 21.18 8.25 2.81
N ALA A 45 20.79 9.19 1.94
CA ALA A 45 20.93 9.11 0.49
C ALA A 45 22.29 9.55 -0.05
N GLY A 46 23.22 10.00 0.81
CA GLY A 46 24.51 10.55 0.38
C GLY A 46 24.39 11.87 -0.39
N LEU A 47 23.36 12.67 -0.12
CA LEU A 47 23.05 13.91 -0.82
C LEU A 47 23.06 15.11 0.16
N SER A 48 23.13 16.32 -0.40
CA SER A 48 22.87 17.52 0.36
C SER A 48 21.36 17.72 0.56
N LYS A 49 20.98 18.43 1.63
CA LYS A 49 19.58 18.81 1.90
C LYS A 49 18.97 19.58 0.71
N ALA A 50 19.74 20.48 0.10
CA ALA A 50 19.32 21.24 -1.08
C ALA A 50 19.04 20.33 -2.28
N ALA A 51 19.85 19.29 -2.49
CA ALA A 51 19.63 18.32 -3.56
C ALA A 51 18.34 17.52 -3.36
N VAL A 52 17.99 17.16 -2.13
CA VAL A 52 16.71 16.51 -1.82
C VAL A 52 15.53 17.42 -2.13
N TYR A 53 15.61 18.71 -1.76
CA TYR A 53 14.54 19.67 -2.01
C TYR A 53 14.28 19.96 -3.50
N LEU A 54 15.24 19.67 -4.38
CA LEU A 54 15.01 19.76 -5.85
C LEU A 54 14.00 18.70 -6.34
N TYR A 55 13.94 17.53 -5.68
CA TYR A 55 13.02 16.45 -6.03
C TYR A 55 11.76 16.45 -5.17
N PHE A 56 11.92 16.74 -3.89
CA PHE A 56 10.86 16.67 -2.88
C PHE A 56 10.84 17.94 -2.05
N PRO A 57 9.96 18.90 -2.35
CA PRO A 57 9.96 20.23 -1.75
C PRO A 57 9.59 20.24 -0.24
N SER A 58 9.17 19.09 0.29
CA SER A 58 8.81 18.94 1.70
C SER A 58 8.96 17.51 2.18
N LYS A 59 8.93 17.30 3.50
CA LYS A 59 8.85 15.95 4.09
C LYS A 59 7.54 15.22 3.69
N GLN A 60 6.45 15.98 3.54
CA GLN A 60 5.19 15.49 3.00
C GLN A 60 5.34 14.99 1.55
N ALA A 61 6.07 15.71 0.71
CA ALA A 61 6.33 15.29 -0.67
C ALA A 61 7.16 13.99 -0.75
N LEU A 62 8.09 13.77 0.18
CA LEU A 62 8.79 12.50 0.34
C LEU A 62 7.82 11.36 0.65
N LEU A 63 6.90 11.58 1.60
CA LEU A 63 5.88 10.59 1.95
C LEU A 63 4.96 10.29 0.77
N THR A 64 4.46 11.32 0.08
CA THR A 64 3.64 11.16 -1.14
C THR A 64 4.40 10.36 -2.22
N GLY A 65 5.68 10.67 -2.42
CA GLY A 65 6.54 9.94 -3.34
C GLY A 65 6.69 8.46 -2.97
N LEU A 66 6.84 8.15 -1.68
CA LEU A 66 6.89 6.77 -1.19
C LEU A 66 5.59 6.01 -1.46
N VAL A 67 4.44 6.62 -1.15
CA VAL A 67 3.12 6.01 -1.41
C VAL A 67 2.94 5.77 -2.90
N ARG A 68 3.21 6.77 -3.73
CA ARG A 68 3.08 6.67 -5.19
C ARG A 68 4.00 5.60 -5.78
N ARG A 69 5.22 5.48 -5.29
CA ARG A 69 6.18 4.47 -5.78
C ARG A 69 5.82 3.06 -5.34
N ALA A 70 5.43 2.87 -4.07
CA ALA A 70 5.28 1.54 -3.49
C ALA A 70 3.89 0.95 -3.71
N VAL A 71 2.83 1.75 -3.69
CA VAL A 71 1.45 1.26 -3.62
C VAL A 71 0.62 1.65 -4.84
N ALA A 72 0.81 2.88 -5.36
CA ALA A 72 -0.04 3.36 -6.45
C ALA A 72 0.02 2.49 -7.72
N PRO A 73 1.17 1.96 -8.18
CA PRO A 73 1.21 1.09 -9.37
C PRO A 73 0.38 -0.18 -9.21
N VAL A 74 0.36 -0.75 -8.02
CA VAL A 74 -0.44 -1.95 -7.71
C VAL A 74 -1.93 -1.60 -7.67
N ALA A 75 -2.26 -0.45 -7.08
CA ALA A 75 -3.63 0.06 -7.06
C ALA A 75 -4.12 0.39 -8.48
N ASP A 76 -3.29 1.03 -9.30
CA ASP A 76 -3.63 1.37 -10.70
C ASP A 76 -3.93 0.13 -11.53
N LEU A 77 -3.06 -0.89 -11.46
CA LEU A 77 -3.28 -2.16 -12.16
C LEU A 77 -4.57 -2.85 -11.70
N ALA A 78 -4.84 -2.87 -10.40
CA ALA A 78 -6.08 -3.44 -9.87
C ALA A 78 -7.30 -2.66 -10.35
N LEU A 79 -7.25 -1.33 -10.36
CA LEU A 79 -8.35 -0.47 -10.83
C LEU A 79 -8.64 -0.67 -12.32
N GLU A 80 -7.61 -0.79 -13.16
CA GLU A 80 -7.77 -1.10 -14.58
C GLU A 80 -8.46 -2.45 -14.78
N GLN A 81 -8.06 -3.50 -14.04
CA GLN A 81 -8.69 -4.80 -14.11
C GLN A 81 -10.15 -4.75 -13.64
N PHE A 82 -10.46 -4.05 -12.56
CA PHE A 82 -11.82 -3.92 -12.04
C PHE A 82 -12.77 -3.23 -13.02
N ALA A 83 -12.31 -2.23 -13.74
CA ALA A 83 -13.14 -1.47 -14.68
C ALA A 83 -13.73 -2.33 -15.81
N TRP A 84 -12.99 -3.33 -16.26
CA TRP A 84 -13.38 -4.20 -17.38
C TRP A 84 -13.89 -5.57 -16.96
N PHE A 85 -13.76 -5.90 -15.68
CA PHE A 85 -14.15 -7.21 -15.18
C PHE A 85 -15.68 -7.42 -15.26
N ARG A 86 -16.08 -8.60 -15.72
CA ARG A 86 -17.47 -9.07 -15.71
C ARG A 86 -17.45 -10.54 -15.31
N GLY A 87 -18.28 -10.92 -14.37
CA GLY A 87 -18.37 -12.30 -13.87
C GLY A 87 -18.23 -12.38 -12.36
N ASP A 88 -17.79 -13.52 -11.84
CA ASP A 88 -17.58 -13.75 -10.42
C ASP A 88 -16.37 -12.95 -9.91
N PRO A 89 -16.55 -11.94 -9.04
CA PRO A 89 -15.45 -11.09 -8.58
C PRO A 89 -14.57 -11.74 -7.50
N ARG A 90 -14.99 -12.89 -6.92
CA ARG A 90 -14.25 -13.52 -5.81
C ARG A 90 -12.81 -13.87 -6.15
N PRO A 91 -12.46 -14.44 -7.32
CA PRO A 91 -11.06 -14.69 -7.68
C PRO A 91 -10.21 -13.42 -7.74
N MET A 92 -10.78 -12.32 -8.23
CA MET A 92 -10.09 -11.04 -8.33
C MET A 92 -9.88 -10.41 -6.96
N ILE A 93 -10.90 -10.41 -6.10
CA ILE A 93 -10.80 -9.98 -4.70
C ILE A 93 -9.73 -10.82 -3.97
N GLY A 94 -9.77 -12.14 -4.14
CA GLY A 94 -8.79 -13.05 -3.56
C GLY A 94 -7.37 -12.76 -4.00
N GLY A 95 -7.15 -12.52 -5.30
CA GLY A 95 -5.86 -12.13 -5.85
C GLY A 95 -5.33 -10.84 -5.23
N MET A 96 -6.18 -9.82 -5.13
CA MET A 96 -5.82 -8.54 -4.50
C MET A 96 -5.46 -8.70 -3.01
N VAL A 97 -6.26 -9.45 -2.25
CA VAL A 97 -5.98 -9.68 -0.82
C VAL A 97 -4.68 -10.48 -0.64
N ARG A 98 -4.41 -11.48 -1.49
CA ARG A 98 -3.15 -12.24 -1.47
C ARG A 98 -1.92 -11.38 -1.75
N MET A 99 -2.04 -10.36 -2.61
CA MET A 99 -0.94 -9.40 -2.81
C MET A 99 -0.54 -8.69 -1.51
N MET A 100 -1.45 -8.59 -0.55
CA MET A 100 -1.14 -8.06 0.78
C MET A 100 -0.24 -8.97 1.62
N SER A 101 0.08 -10.20 1.17
CA SER A 101 1.11 -11.04 1.82
C SER A 101 2.53 -10.62 1.49
N ASP A 102 2.74 -9.80 0.45
CA ASP A 102 4.08 -9.32 0.10
C ASP A 102 4.58 -8.32 1.16
N PRO A 103 5.67 -8.64 1.87
CA PRO A 103 6.22 -7.75 2.91
C PRO A 103 6.55 -6.34 2.41
N ARG A 104 6.85 -6.17 1.11
CA ARG A 104 7.16 -4.87 0.50
C ARG A 104 5.93 -3.98 0.43
N LEU A 105 4.76 -4.57 0.12
CA LEU A 105 3.49 -3.86 0.09
C LEU A 105 2.98 -3.53 1.51
N PHE A 106 3.37 -4.33 2.51
CA PHE A 106 3.00 -4.12 3.91
C PHE A 106 3.82 -3.08 4.65
N ALA A 107 5.05 -2.82 4.23
CA ALA A 107 5.95 -1.92 4.96
C ALA A 107 5.30 -0.54 5.19
N LEU A 108 4.65 0.00 4.17
CA LEU A 108 4.04 1.32 4.23
C LEU A 108 2.71 1.35 5.03
N PRO A 109 1.72 0.47 4.78
CA PRO A 109 0.52 0.36 5.63
C PRO A 109 0.85 0.13 7.11
N SER A 110 1.82 -0.71 7.41
CA SER A 110 2.28 -0.97 8.78
C SER A 110 2.87 0.28 9.44
N LEU A 111 3.67 1.04 8.70
CA LEU A 111 4.20 2.31 9.17
C LEU A 111 3.06 3.30 9.44
N ILE A 112 2.10 3.40 8.54
CA ILE A 112 0.93 4.29 8.68
C ILE A 112 0.11 3.92 9.90
N LEU A 113 -0.17 2.64 10.14
CA LEU A 113 -0.91 2.19 11.33
C LEU A 113 -0.22 2.60 12.62
N ARG A 114 1.10 2.47 12.71
CA ARG A 114 1.88 2.87 13.89
C ARG A 114 1.90 4.39 14.11
N GLU A 115 1.96 5.14 13.02
CA GLU A 115 2.12 6.59 13.07
C GLU A 115 0.79 7.36 13.02
N ALA A 116 -0.32 6.76 12.59
CA ALA A 116 -1.60 7.43 12.40
C ALA A 116 -2.14 8.09 13.69
N ALA A 117 -1.85 7.49 14.84
CA ALA A 117 -2.23 8.06 16.13
C ALA A 117 -1.38 9.28 16.54
N VAL A 118 -0.17 9.43 15.98
CA VAL A 118 0.80 10.47 16.33
C VAL A 118 0.87 11.57 15.28
N GLY A 119 0.59 11.23 14.00
CA GLY A 119 0.67 12.16 12.89
C GLY A 119 -0.37 11.90 11.80
N PRO A 120 -1.46 12.68 11.75
CA PRO A 120 -2.54 12.46 10.77
C PRO A 120 -2.09 12.61 9.31
N GLN A 121 -0.99 13.32 9.04
CA GLN A 121 -0.52 13.59 7.68
C GLN A 121 -0.20 12.32 6.88
N MET A 122 0.31 11.27 7.53
CA MET A 122 0.58 9.99 6.86
C MET A 122 -0.72 9.29 6.42
N ALA A 123 -1.70 9.27 7.31
CA ALA A 123 -3.01 8.71 7.02
C ALA A 123 -3.73 9.49 5.91
N GLU A 124 -3.64 10.83 5.90
CA GLU A 124 -4.22 11.69 4.87
C GLU A 124 -3.63 11.42 3.49
N VAL A 125 -2.30 11.32 3.36
CA VAL A 125 -1.65 11.00 2.08
C VAL A 125 -2.06 9.61 1.60
N TYR A 126 -2.02 8.61 2.46
CA TYR A 126 -2.40 7.25 2.07
C TYR A 126 -3.88 7.17 1.70
N ARG A 127 -4.74 7.86 2.43
CA ARG A 127 -6.16 7.96 2.08
C ARG A 127 -6.34 8.54 0.69
N ALA A 128 -5.76 9.70 0.41
CA ALA A 128 -5.94 10.39 -0.88
C ALA A 128 -5.32 9.63 -2.06
N GLU A 129 -4.13 9.06 -1.89
CA GLU A 129 -3.41 8.39 -2.99
C GLU A 129 -3.89 6.95 -3.24
N VAL A 130 -4.49 6.29 -2.25
CA VAL A 130 -4.84 4.87 -2.32
C VAL A 130 -6.30 4.61 -1.98
N LEU A 131 -6.75 4.93 -0.75
CA LEU A 131 -8.05 4.46 -0.27
C LEU A 131 -9.22 5.11 -1.01
N ASP A 132 -9.16 6.43 -1.26
CA ASP A 132 -10.22 7.17 -1.97
C ASP A 132 -10.39 6.71 -3.43
N ARG A 133 -9.46 5.90 -3.95
CA ARG A 133 -9.50 5.30 -5.29
C ARG A 133 -9.91 3.82 -5.23
N VAL A 134 -9.27 3.05 -4.36
CA VAL A 134 -9.44 1.59 -4.27
C VAL A 134 -10.78 1.21 -3.65
N LEU A 135 -11.22 1.88 -2.58
CA LEU A 135 -12.47 1.51 -1.90
C LEU A 135 -13.72 1.66 -2.77
N PRO A 136 -13.92 2.78 -3.53
CA PRO A 136 -15.04 2.88 -4.45
C PRO A 136 -15.02 1.84 -5.57
N ALA A 137 -13.84 1.49 -6.07
CA ALA A 137 -13.69 0.48 -7.13
C ALA A 137 -14.04 -0.93 -6.62
N LEU A 138 -13.59 -1.30 -5.42
CA LEU A 138 -13.97 -2.56 -4.77
C LEU A 138 -15.47 -2.63 -4.50
N ARG A 139 -16.06 -1.55 -4.00
CA ARG A 139 -17.50 -1.43 -3.81
C ARG A 139 -18.26 -1.69 -5.12
N GLY A 140 -17.81 -1.05 -6.21
CA GLY A 140 -18.38 -1.24 -7.55
C GLY A 140 -18.29 -2.68 -8.02
N LEU A 141 -17.15 -3.34 -7.80
CA LEU A 141 -16.92 -4.74 -8.15
C LEU A 141 -17.87 -5.68 -7.40
N ILE A 142 -18.07 -5.45 -6.10
CA ILE A 142 -19.00 -6.24 -5.28
C ILE A 142 -20.44 -6.00 -5.73
N ALA A 143 -20.84 -4.73 -5.96
CA ALA A 143 -22.17 -4.40 -6.45
C ALA A 143 -22.48 -5.06 -7.80
N GLN A 144 -21.52 -5.12 -8.71
CA GLN A 144 -21.65 -5.85 -9.98
C GLN A 144 -21.79 -7.34 -9.77
N GLY A 145 -21.04 -7.94 -8.85
CA GLY A 145 -21.16 -9.35 -8.50
C GLY A 145 -22.54 -9.73 -7.95
N VAL A 146 -23.11 -8.86 -7.10
CA VAL A 146 -24.48 -9.02 -6.59
C VAL A 146 -25.50 -8.89 -7.72
N ALA A 147 -25.38 -7.85 -8.55
CA ALA A 147 -26.30 -7.64 -9.69
C ALA A 147 -26.22 -8.77 -10.72
N GLY A 148 -25.06 -9.39 -10.90
CA GLY A 148 -24.83 -10.53 -11.78
C GLY A 148 -25.21 -11.90 -11.18
N GLY A 149 -25.66 -11.95 -9.91
CA GLY A 149 -26.00 -13.20 -9.23
C GLY A 149 -24.80 -14.08 -8.84
N HIS A 150 -23.57 -13.54 -8.93
CA HIS A 150 -22.35 -14.25 -8.53
C HIS A 150 -22.09 -14.18 -7.02
N ILE A 151 -22.66 -13.19 -6.37
CA ILE A 151 -22.59 -12.94 -4.93
C ILE A 151 -24.02 -12.77 -4.43
N ARG A 152 -24.34 -13.38 -3.28
CA ARG A 152 -25.63 -13.14 -2.62
C ARG A 152 -25.82 -11.65 -2.28
N ALA A 153 -27.04 -11.24 -2.01
CA ALA A 153 -27.33 -9.87 -1.59
C ALA A 153 -26.55 -9.52 -0.31
N VAL A 154 -25.57 -8.63 -0.43
CA VAL A 154 -24.76 -8.07 0.66
C VAL A 154 -24.68 -6.56 0.50
N ASP A 155 -24.37 -5.86 1.61
CA ASP A 155 -24.04 -4.45 1.56
C ASP A 155 -22.61 -4.28 1.00
N PRO A 156 -22.42 -3.64 -0.16
CA PRO A 156 -21.09 -3.52 -0.76
C PRO A 156 -20.11 -2.70 0.09
N ASP A 157 -20.56 -1.66 0.77
CA ASP A 157 -19.70 -0.78 1.59
C ASP A 157 -19.20 -1.52 2.85
N LEU A 158 -20.06 -2.28 3.51
CA LEU A 158 -19.69 -3.09 4.67
C LEU A 158 -18.86 -4.31 4.26
N THR A 159 -19.14 -4.88 3.09
CA THR A 159 -18.36 -6.02 2.57
C THR A 159 -16.92 -5.61 2.26
N VAL A 160 -16.68 -4.43 1.69
CA VAL A 160 -15.30 -3.90 1.51
C VAL A 160 -14.56 -3.83 2.83
N ARG A 161 -15.21 -3.38 3.91
CA ARG A 161 -14.61 -3.34 5.25
C ARG A 161 -14.33 -4.75 5.79
N SER A 162 -15.21 -5.71 5.52
CA SER A 162 -15.04 -7.11 5.89
C SER A 162 -13.88 -7.77 5.14
N ILE A 163 -13.60 -7.36 3.89
CA ILE A 163 -12.44 -7.82 3.12
C ILE A 163 -11.13 -7.33 3.75
N MET A 164 -11.06 -6.05 4.11
CA MET A 164 -9.83 -5.41 4.57
C MET A 164 -9.61 -5.52 6.08
N GLY A 165 -10.70 -5.56 6.86
CA GLY A 165 -10.69 -5.46 8.31
C GLY A 165 -9.82 -6.50 9.02
N PRO A 166 -9.96 -7.80 8.74
CA PRO A 166 -9.17 -8.84 9.40
C PRO A 166 -7.67 -8.70 9.18
N VAL A 167 -7.25 -8.30 8.00
CA VAL A 167 -5.84 -8.06 7.69
C VAL A 167 -5.30 -6.87 8.50
N LEU A 168 -6.05 -5.77 8.53
CA LEU A 168 -5.69 -4.58 9.31
C LEU A 168 -5.71 -4.86 10.82
N ALA A 169 -6.71 -5.59 11.31
CA ALA A 169 -6.81 -5.98 12.71
C ALA A 169 -5.63 -6.87 13.13
N HIS A 170 -5.24 -7.82 12.29
CA HIS A 170 -4.10 -8.69 12.55
C HIS A 170 -2.78 -7.89 12.66
N LEU A 171 -2.57 -6.95 11.75
CA LEU A 171 -1.42 -6.06 11.79
C LEU A 171 -1.42 -5.17 13.04
N LEU A 172 -2.59 -4.63 13.39
CA LEU A 172 -2.75 -3.80 14.58
C LEU A 172 -2.42 -4.59 15.86
N LEU A 173 -2.95 -5.80 16.00
CA LEU A 173 -2.66 -6.69 17.13
C LEU A 173 -1.16 -7.00 17.24
N ALA A 174 -0.53 -7.34 16.11
CA ALA A 174 0.88 -7.73 16.11
C ALA A 174 1.82 -6.53 16.33
N GLN A 175 1.60 -5.41 15.63
CA GLN A 175 2.58 -4.33 15.56
C GLN A 175 2.34 -3.21 16.59
N VAL A 176 1.11 -3.00 17.01
CA VAL A 176 0.76 -1.95 17.99
C VAL A 176 0.60 -2.54 19.39
N PHE A 177 -0.11 -3.65 19.50
CA PHE A 177 -0.37 -4.27 20.81
C PHE A 177 0.61 -5.37 21.19
N GLY A 178 1.54 -5.76 20.31
CA GLY A 178 2.53 -6.81 20.58
C GLY A 178 1.94 -8.22 20.66
N VAL A 179 0.70 -8.41 20.22
CA VAL A 179 0.01 -9.70 20.21
C VAL A 179 0.37 -10.42 18.91
N MET A 180 1.47 -11.18 18.95
CA MET A 180 2.00 -11.91 17.80
C MET A 180 1.52 -13.36 17.81
N PRO A 181 1.04 -13.93 16.71
CA PRO A 181 0.76 -15.35 16.62
C PRO A 181 2.02 -16.19 16.83
N GLU A 182 1.85 -17.41 17.29
CA GLU A 182 2.93 -18.38 17.34
C GLU A 182 3.49 -18.64 15.93
N GLY A 183 4.81 -18.52 15.77
CA GLY A 183 5.48 -18.62 14.47
C GLY A 183 5.54 -17.31 13.67
N GLY A 184 5.22 -16.15 14.31
CA GLY A 184 5.34 -14.83 13.69
C GLY A 184 4.06 -14.35 13.00
N LEU A 185 4.17 -13.40 12.06
CA LEU A 185 3.02 -12.69 11.49
C LEU A 185 2.08 -13.57 10.64
N GLN A 186 2.59 -14.64 10.03
CA GLN A 186 1.85 -15.66 9.26
C GLN A 186 0.78 -15.08 8.30
N MET A 187 1.11 -14.03 7.57
CA MET A 187 0.16 -13.30 6.72
C MET A 187 -0.53 -14.17 5.68
N GLU A 188 0.21 -15.07 5.03
CA GLU A 188 -0.35 -15.98 4.02
C GLU A 188 -1.44 -16.87 4.63
N ARG A 189 -1.14 -17.48 5.77
CA ARG A 189 -2.10 -18.34 6.49
C ARG A 189 -3.34 -17.57 6.95
N LEU A 190 -3.16 -16.34 7.45
CA LEU A 190 -4.28 -15.47 7.80
C LEU A 190 -5.17 -15.21 6.59
N ILE A 191 -4.57 -14.82 5.46
CA ILE A 191 -5.28 -14.44 4.26
C ILE A 191 -6.06 -15.61 3.69
N GLU A 192 -5.47 -16.81 3.58
CA GLU A 192 -6.18 -18.00 3.09
C GLU A 192 -7.36 -18.38 3.99
N ASN A 193 -7.16 -18.36 5.32
CA ASN A 193 -8.26 -18.62 6.26
C ASN A 193 -9.37 -17.56 6.13
N HIS A 194 -9.00 -16.28 6.03
CA HIS A 194 -9.96 -15.20 5.88
C HIS A 194 -10.76 -15.29 4.57
N LEU A 195 -10.08 -15.53 3.44
CA LEU A 195 -10.75 -15.68 2.15
C LEU A 195 -11.68 -16.89 2.12
N GLY A 196 -11.32 -18.01 2.77
CA GLY A 196 -12.20 -19.17 2.90
C GLY A 196 -13.51 -18.82 3.63
N ILE A 197 -13.42 -18.12 4.76
CA ILE A 197 -14.61 -17.68 5.53
C ILE A 197 -15.43 -16.66 4.73
N LEU A 198 -14.76 -15.68 4.13
CA LEU A 198 -15.39 -14.60 3.39
C LEU A 198 -16.16 -15.14 2.17
N PHE A 199 -15.52 -16.00 1.37
CA PHE A 199 -16.13 -16.50 0.13
C PHE A 199 -17.27 -17.46 0.40
N ALA A 200 -17.18 -18.32 1.41
CA ALA A 200 -18.32 -19.14 1.85
C ALA A 200 -19.51 -18.27 2.28
N GLY A 201 -19.25 -17.14 2.93
CA GLY A 201 -20.30 -16.16 3.30
C GLY A 201 -20.86 -15.35 2.14
N MET A 202 -20.27 -15.41 0.94
CA MET A 202 -20.69 -14.67 -0.25
C MET A 202 -21.34 -15.56 -1.33
N GLU A 203 -21.45 -16.85 -1.09
CA GLU A 203 -22.12 -17.77 -2.01
C GLU A 203 -23.59 -17.37 -2.21
N PRO A 204 -24.12 -17.52 -3.45
CA PRO A 204 -25.51 -17.21 -3.79
C PRO A 204 -26.56 -17.98 -2.99
#